data_3d13dceced0f3348528d30225e5d83c8
#
_entry.id   3d13dceced0f3348528d30225e5d83c8
#
_cell.length_a   1.000
_cell.length_b   1.000
_cell.length_c   1.000
_cell.angle_alpha   90.00
_cell.angle_beta   90.00
_cell.angle_gamma   90.00
#
_symmetry.space_group_name_H-M   'P 1'
#
loop_
_entity.id
_entity.type
_entity.pdbx_description
1 polymer ?
#
loop_
_entity_poly.entity_id
_entity_poly.type
_entity_poly.pdbx_seq_one_letter_code
_entity_poly.pdbx_strand_id
1 'polypeptide(L)'
;MLFALTIAFYQVPKIQADLSENYEEIRIHNTKVEARLKDWIHRAKSHAQALETSNHKTIARWRKQMQHIQFKNEAEELQRLNSIINDDVVYRDDYTHFHKKDFWADPETTLEEGGDCEDIALLKAASLIRLKWPHNRMHLLVGYLTERGKAESHAVLLVENRKGEQFILRSITNDVVRPGHFKFTPIYAVDGEGTIIVKPPKKN
;
A
#
# COMPACT_ATOMS: atom_id res chain seq x y z
N MET A 1 42.00 3.55 -22.66
CA MET A 1 41.46 4.11 -21.44
C MET A 1 40.03 3.57 -21.34
N LEU A 2 39.86 2.44 -20.65
CA LEU A 2 38.55 1.79 -20.48
C LEU A 2 37.84 2.46 -19.30
N PHE A 3 36.68 3.07 -19.56
CA PHE A 3 35.76 3.49 -18.50
C PHE A 3 34.96 2.26 -18.05
N ALA A 4 35.28 1.76 -16.87
CA ALA A 4 34.46 0.76 -16.20
C ALA A 4 33.22 1.47 -15.68
N LEU A 5 32.05 1.18 -16.29
CA LEU A 5 30.74 1.53 -15.73
C LEU A 5 30.54 0.65 -14.48
N THR A 6 30.70 1.24 -13.32
CA THR A 6 30.32 0.62 -12.05
C THR A 6 28.78 0.67 -11.98
N ILE A 7 28.13 -0.44 -12.36
CA ILE A 7 26.70 -0.62 -12.08
C ILE A 7 26.58 -0.79 -10.57
N ALA A 8 26.11 0.26 -9.90
CA ALA A 8 25.71 0.16 -8.51
C ALA A 8 24.54 -0.83 -8.44
N PHE A 9 24.78 -2.03 -7.96
CA PHE A 9 23.74 -2.95 -7.55
C PHE A 9 23.04 -2.31 -6.33
N TYR A 10 21.94 -1.62 -6.58
CA TYR A 10 21.01 -1.27 -5.52
C TYR A 10 20.55 -2.59 -4.90
N GLN A 11 20.88 -2.80 -3.63
CA GLN A 11 20.33 -3.93 -2.88
C GLN A 11 18.83 -3.74 -2.79
N VAL A 12 18.09 -4.55 -3.55
CA VAL A 12 16.63 -4.66 -3.43
C VAL A 12 16.33 -5.06 -1.99
N PRO A 13 15.45 -4.35 -1.29
CA PRO A 13 15.24 -4.59 0.14
C PRO A 13 14.81 -6.03 0.41
N LYS A 14 15.04 -6.49 1.65
CA LYS A 14 14.79 -7.84 2.19
C LYS A 14 13.40 -8.46 1.92
N ILE A 15 12.45 -7.69 1.31
CA ILE A 15 11.20 -8.23 0.75
C ILE A 15 11.50 -9.41 -0.18
N GLN A 16 12.60 -9.31 -0.92
CA GLN A 16 13.08 -10.36 -1.80
C GLN A 16 13.47 -11.63 -1.04
N ALA A 17 13.91 -11.53 0.20
CA ALA A 17 14.30 -12.70 0.98
C ALA A 17 13.10 -13.51 1.51
N ASP A 18 12.02 -12.87 1.96
CA ASP A 18 10.81 -13.55 2.44
C ASP A 18 9.85 -13.96 1.30
N LEU A 19 9.89 -13.25 0.17
CA LEU A 19 9.10 -13.57 -1.01
C LEU A 19 9.91 -14.36 -2.07
N SER A 20 11.25 -14.37 -2.01
CA SER A 20 12.12 -14.83 -3.09
C SER A 20 12.38 -16.34 -3.13
N GLU A 21 12.14 -17.08 -2.07
CA GLU A 21 12.37 -18.54 -2.12
C GLU A 21 11.45 -19.25 -3.12
N ASN A 22 10.37 -18.59 -3.62
CA ASN A 22 9.39 -19.19 -4.51
C ASN A 22 8.93 -18.31 -5.67
N TYR A 23 9.55 -17.16 -5.94
CA TYR A 23 9.09 -16.21 -6.96
C TYR A 23 10.18 -15.88 -7.98
N GLU A 24 9.84 -15.97 -9.27
CA GLU A 24 10.66 -15.43 -10.36
C GLU A 24 10.18 -14.01 -10.72
N GLU A 25 11.11 -13.07 -10.93
CA GLU A 25 10.81 -11.75 -11.46
C GLU A 25 10.24 -11.90 -12.88
N ILE A 26 9.01 -11.43 -13.12
CA ILE A 26 8.42 -11.35 -14.45
C ILE A 26 8.20 -9.91 -14.82
N ARG A 27 8.70 -9.53 -15.98
CA ARG A 27 8.21 -8.33 -16.65
C ARG A 27 6.85 -8.64 -17.26
N ILE A 28 5.79 -8.04 -16.67
CA ILE A 28 4.44 -8.18 -17.21
C ILE A 28 4.29 -7.21 -18.37
N HIS A 29 3.80 -7.73 -19.48
CA HIS A 29 3.46 -6.97 -20.67
C HIS A 29 1.97 -6.56 -20.72
N ASN A 30 1.35 -6.23 -19.56
CA ASN A 30 0.03 -5.62 -19.56
C ASN A 30 0.15 -4.12 -19.30
N THR A 31 0.33 -3.36 -20.37
CA THR A 31 0.63 -1.92 -20.34
C THR A 31 -0.40 -1.07 -19.57
N LYS A 32 -1.67 -1.48 -19.51
CA LYS A 32 -2.72 -0.73 -18.77
C LYS A 32 -2.64 -0.93 -17.26
N VAL A 33 -2.45 -2.18 -16.81
CA VAL A 33 -2.29 -2.50 -15.39
C VAL A 33 -0.97 -1.91 -14.87
N GLU A 34 0.13 -2.07 -15.64
CA GLU A 34 1.41 -1.49 -15.27
C GLU A 34 1.37 0.03 -15.13
N ALA A 35 0.74 0.74 -16.07
CA ALA A 35 0.65 2.19 -16.01
C ALA A 35 -0.08 2.66 -14.74
N ARG A 36 -1.17 1.99 -14.36
CA ARG A 36 -1.94 2.32 -13.17
C ARG A 36 -1.17 1.99 -11.88
N LEU A 37 -0.52 0.82 -11.84
CA LEU A 37 0.30 0.43 -10.69
C LEU A 37 1.54 1.32 -10.54
N LYS A 38 2.19 1.74 -11.62
CA LYS A 38 3.32 2.67 -11.56
C LYS A 38 2.92 4.06 -11.05
N ASP A 39 1.67 4.46 -11.29
CA ASP A 39 1.15 5.75 -10.84
C ASP A 39 0.76 5.78 -9.35
N TRP A 40 0.72 4.62 -8.66
CA TRP A 40 0.21 4.56 -7.29
C TRP A 40 0.95 5.50 -6.32
N ILE A 41 2.27 5.59 -6.42
CA ILE A 41 3.04 6.46 -5.53
C ILE A 41 2.85 7.95 -5.84
N HIS A 42 2.67 8.27 -7.12
CA HIS A 42 2.31 9.64 -7.51
C HIS A 42 0.95 10.03 -6.92
N ARG A 43 -0.03 9.14 -7.00
CA ARG A 43 -1.33 9.32 -6.35
C ARG A 43 -1.22 9.45 -4.84
N ALA A 44 -0.47 8.59 -4.18
CA ALA A 44 -0.25 8.66 -2.75
C ALA A 44 0.40 10.00 -2.33
N LYS A 45 1.35 10.53 -3.09
CA LYS A 45 1.95 11.86 -2.87
C LYS A 45 0.95 12.99 -3.09
N SER A 46 0.15 12.93 -4.15
CA SER A 46 -0.92 13.88 -4.42
C SER A 46 -1.99 13.87 -3.31
N HIS A 47 -2.39 12.68 -2.88
CA HIS A 47 -3.31 12.51 -1.75
C HIS A 47 -2.72 13.05 -0.44
N ALA A 48 -1.42 12.84 -0.17
CA ALA A 48 -0.76 13.41 1.00
C ALA A 48 -0.79 14.94 0.99
N GLN A 49 -0.60 15.55 -0.19
CA GLN A 49 -0.76 16.99 -0.36
C GLN A 49 -2.20 17.46 -0.11
N ALA A 50 -3.19 16.75 -0.65
CA ALA A 50 -4.60 17.05 -0.41
C ALA A 50 -4.96 16.93 1.08
N LEU A 51 -4.50 15.89 1.76
CA LEU A 51 -4.65 15.73 3.22
C LEU A 51 -4.03 16.89 4.01
N GLU A 52 -2.96 17.50 3.52
CA GLU A 52 -2.30 18.63 4.18
C GLU A 52 -2.99 19.96 3.91
N THR A 53 -3.40 20.22 2.67
CA THR A 53 -3.78 21.57 2.21
C THR A 53 -5.27 21.78 2.00
N SER A 54 -6.08 20.71 1.83
CA SER A 54 -7.51 20.85 1.56
C SER A 54 -8.25 21.48 2.75
N ASN A 55 -9.13 22.41 2.45
CA ASN A 55 -10.05 23.04 3.42
C ASN A 55 -11.39 22.28 3.51
N HIS A 56 -11.54 21.15 2.82
CA HIS A 56 -12.74 20.36 2.94
C HIS A 56 -12.96 19.88 4.38
N LYS A 57 -14.19 19.97 4.87
CA LYS A 57 -14.53 19.72 6.30
C LYS A 57 -14.10 18.33 6.78
N THR A 58 -14.25 17.32 5.93
CA THR A 58 -13.89 15.92 6.24
C THR A 58 -12.37 15.75 6.36
N ILE A 59 -11.62 16.30 5.41
CA ILE A 59 -10.15 16.32 5.46
C ILE A 59 -9.65 17.12 6.67
N ALA A 60 -10.26 18.26 6.97
CA ALA A 60 -9.89 19.08 8.12
C ALA A 60 -10.14 18.35 9.46
N ARG A 61 -11.28 17.64 9.57
CA ARG A 61 -11.60 16.80 10.74
C ARG A 61 -10.58 15.67 10.90
N TRP A 62 -10.30 14.93 9.81
CA TRP A 62 -9.32 13.85 9.79
C TRP A 62 -7.93 14.37 10.18
N ARG A 63 -7.50 15.49 9.61
CA ARG A 63 -6.21 16.14 9.92
C ARG A 63 -6.10 16.50 11.41
N LYS A 64 -7.15 17.06 12.00
CA LYS A 64 -7.21 17.38 13.43
C LYS A 64 -7.09 16.12 14.29
N GLN A 65 -7.78 15.06 13.93
CA GLN A 65 -7.71 13.76 14.60
C GLN A 65 -6.28 13.21 14.60
N MET A 66 -5.61 13.26 13.45
CA MET A 66 -4.23 12.78 13.28
C MET A 66 -3.17 13.63 14.00
N GLN A 67 -3.41 14.93 14.21
CA GLN A 67 -2.47 15.83 14.89
C GLN A 67 -2.30 15.52 16.39
N HIS A 68 -3.30 14.95 17.02
CA HIS A 68 -3.30 14.69 18.46
C HIS A 68 -2.73 13.32 18.85
N ILE A 69 -2.29 12.53 17.86
CA ILE A 69 -1.77 11.20 18.12
C ILE A 69 -0.27 11.28 18.39
N GLN A 70 0.15 10.82 19.57
CA GLN A 70 1.54 10.62 19.91
C GLN A 70 1.88 9.13 19.82
N PHE A 71 3.02 8.82 19.27
CA PHE A 71 3.50 7.45 19.06
C PHE A 71 4.79 7.21 19.84
N LYS A 72 4.90 6.05 20.48
CA LYS A 72 6.11 5.66 21.20
C LYS A 72 7.18 5.09 20.26
N ASN A 73 6.75 4.50 19.17
CA ASN A 73 7.61 3.88 18.16
C ASN A 73 6.85 3.70 16.85
N GLU A 74 7.59 3.37 15.78
CA GLU A 74 7.02 3.19 14.43
C GLU A 74 5.98 2.06 14.34
N ALA A 75 6.11 0.98 15.09
CA ALA A 75 5.11 -0.11 15.07
C ALA A 75 3.78 0.33 15.68
N GLU A 76 3.80 1.11 16.77
CA GLU A 76 2.59 1.70 17.34
C GLU A 76 1.96 2.72 16.39
N GLU A 77 2.78 3.53 15.71
CA GLU A 77 2.31 4.47 14.69
C GLU A 77 1.56 3.77 13.58
N LEU A 78 2.14 2.70 13.00
CA LEU A 78 1.48 1.90 11.97
C LEU A 78 0.18 1.28 12.46
N GLN A 79 0.17 0.71 13.67
CA GLN A 79 -1.01 0.10 14.26
C GLN A 79 -2.13 1.12 14.48
N ARG A 80 -1.81 2.29 15.04
CA ARG A 80 -2.79 3.35 15.31
C ARG A 80 -3.33 3.97 14.02
N LEU A 81 -2.44 4.26 13.06
CA LEU A 81 -2.86 4.76 11.75
C LEU A 81 -3.80 3.78 11.07
N ASN A 82 -3.44 2.49 11.05
CA ASN A 82 -4.25 1.44 10.44
C ASN A 82 -5.65 1.40 11.07
N SER A 83 -5.73 1.41 12.40
CA SER A 83 -7.00 1.40 13.12
C SER A 83 -7.85 2.62 12.81
N ILE A 84 -7.29 3.83 12.88
CA ILE A 84 -8.03 5.06 12.64
C ILE A 84 -8.63 5.07 11.22
N ILE A 85 -7.84 4.72 10.21
CA ILE A 85 -8.34 4.73 8.84
C ILE A 85 -9.42 3.67 8.64
N ASN A 86 -9.22 2.45 9.16
CA ASN A 86 -10.21 1.39 9.03
C ASN A 86 -11.49 1.66 9.83
N ASP A 87 -11.42 2.42 10.93
CA ASP A 87 -12.60 2.82 11.72
C ASP A 87 -13.36 3.99 11.05
N ASP A 88 -12.65 4.87 10.33
CA ASP A 88 -13.24 6.05 9.69
C ASP A 88 -13.78 5.76 8.27
N VAL A 89 -13.21 4.76 7.56
CA VAL A 89 -13.57 4.44 6.17
C VAL A 89 -14.51 3.25 6.10
N VAL A 90 -15.67 3.43 5.49
CA VAL A 90 -16.58 2.32 5.19
C VAL A 90 -16.06 1.58 3.96
N TYR A 91 -15.82 0.27 4.10
CA TYR A 91 -15.43 -0.55 2.94
C TYR A 91 -16.59 -0.64 1.94
N ARG A 92 -16.36 -0.26 0.69
CA ARG A 92 -17.32 -0.27 -0.40
C ARG A 92 -16.66 -0.73 -1.69
N ASP A 93 -17.27 -1.70 -2.32
CA ASP A 93 -16.87 -2.20 -3.63
C ASP A 93 -17.19 -1.18 -4.73
N ASP A 94 -16.25 -0.95 -5.63
CA ASP A 94 -16.35 0.02 -6.71
C ASP A 94 -17.55 -0.17 -7.62
N TYR A 95 -17.83 -1.43 -7.97
CA TYR A 95 -18.92 -1.72 -8.88
C TYR A 95 -20.28 -1.42 -8.26
N THR A 96 -20.45 -1.78 -7.00
CA THR A 96 -21.73 -1.55 -6.29
C THR A 96 -21.95 -0.10 -5.93
N HIS A 97 -20.87 0.63 -5.66
CA HIS A 97 -20.98 2.02 -5.17
C HIS A 97 -20.81 3.06 -6.28
N PHE A 98 -19.75 2.96 -7.07
CA PHE A 98 -19.42 3.92 -8.13
C PHE A 98 -19.86 3.50 -9.52
N HIS A 99 -20.43 2.28 -9.70
CA HIS A 99 -20.78 1.68 -11.00
C HIS A 99 -19.57 1.61 -11.96
N LYS A 100 -18.37 1.46 -11.41
CA LYS A 100 -17.11 1.33 -12.13
C LYS A 100 -16.45 0.00 -11.76
N LYS A 101 -15.68 -0.59 -12.68
CA LYS A 101 -14.99 -1.86 -12.40
C LYS A 101 -13.78 -1.70 -11.49
N ASP A 102 -13.20 -0.51 -11.46
CA ASP A 102 -11.95 -0.19 -10.79
C ASP A 102 -11.82 1.35 -10.79
N PHE A 103 -12.09 1.96 -9.64
CA PHE A 103 -12.12 3.40 -9.44
C PHE A 103 -11.25 3.77 -8.24
N TRP A 104 -10.15 4.41 -8.48
CA TRP A 104 -9.24 4.87 -7.45
C TRP A 104 -9.68 6.24 -6.94
N ALA A 105 -10.35 6.23 -5.79
CA ALA A 105 -10.93 7.42 -5.18
C ALA A 105 -9.85 8.36 -4.60
N ASP A 106 -10.16 9.65 -4.57
CA ASP A 106 -9.35 10.62 -3.83
C ASP A 106 -9.63 10.54 -2.31
N PRO A 107 -8.80 11.19 -1.45
CA PRO A 107 -8.94 11.09 0.00
C PRO A 107 -10.27 11.62 0.55
N GLU A 108 -10.85 12.62 -0.11
CA GLU A 108 -12.14 13.20 0.29
C GLU A 108 -13.26 12.19 0.05
N THR A 109 -13.33 11.65 -1.16
CA THR A 109 -14.28 10.60 -1.55
C THR A 109 -14.12 9.37 -0.64
N THR A 110 -12.88 8.90 -0.43
CA THR A 110 -12.61 7.73 0.42
C THR A 110 -13.09 7.96 1.87
N LEU A 111 -12.88 9.14 2.43
CA LEU A 111 -13.27 9.46 3.81
C LEU A 111 -14.77 9.76 3.96
N GLU A 112 -15.46 10.23 2.94
CA GLU A 112 -16.89 10.57 2.99
C GLU A 112 -17.80 9.44 2.54
N GLU A 113 -17.43 8.83 1.41
CA GLU A 113 -18.28 7.86 0.74
C GLU A 113 -17.83 6.41 0.96
N GLY A 114 -16.59 6.23 1.43
CA GLY A 114 -15.95 4.93 1.55
C GLY A 114 -15.09 4.62 0.33
N GLY A 115 -14.50 3.42 0.33
CA GLY A 115 -13.66 2.92 -0.76
C GLY A 115 -13.30 1.47 -0.55
N ASP A 116 -12.67 0.86 -1.52
CA ASP A 116 -12.24 -0.53 -1.42
C ASP A 116 -10.77 -0.68 -0.99
N CYS A 117 -10.17 -1.82 -1.29
CA CYS A 117 -8.86 -2.16 -0.72
C CYS A 117 -7.73 -1.25 -1.22
N GLU A 118 -7.74 -0.83 -2.49
CA GLU A 118 -6.73 0.06 -3.06
C GLU A 118 -6.87 1.50 -2.57
N ASP A 119 -8.10 2.00 -2.42
CA ASP A 119 -8.37 3.34 -1.89
C ASP A 119 -7.89 3.46 -0.45
N ILE A 120 -8.21 2.45 0.36
CA ILE A 120 -7.77 2.38 1.75
C ILE A 120 -6.23 2.25 1.84
N ALA A 121 -5.62 1.45 0.97
CA ALA A 121 -4.15 1.34 0.91
C ALA A 121 -3.49 2.66 0.50
N LEU A 122 -4.06 3.38 -0.48
CA LEU A 122 -3.60 4.71 -0.90
C LEU A 122 -3.76 5.75 0.20
N LEU A 123 -4.89 5.77 0.90
CA LEU A 123 -5.12 6.70 2.00
C LEU A 123 -4.11 6.47 3.14
N LYS A 124 -3.78 5.21 3.44
CA LYS A 124 -2.73 4.85 4.42
C LYS A 124 -1.35 5.33 3.97
N ALA A 125 -0.98 5.06 2.71
CA ALA A 125 0.30 5.52 2.16
C ALA A 125 0.41 7.06 2.19
N ALA A 126 -0.64 7.76 1.76
CA ALA A 126 -0.73 9.23 1.81
C ALA A 126 -0.57 9.76 3.23
N SER A 127 -1.21 9.12 4.19
CA SER A 127 -1.14 9.48 5.61
C SER A 127 0.27 9.29 6.18
N LEU A 128 0.94 8.19 5.82
CA LEU A 128 2.32 7.93 6.21
C LEU A 128 3.30 8.93 5.58
N ILE A 129 3.11 9.27 4.29
CA ILE A 129 3.92 10.31 3.62
C ILE A 129 3.77 11.65 4.35
N ARG A 130 2.55 12.02 4.74
CA ARG A 130 2.28 13.21 5.54
C ARG A 130 2.98 13.17 6.91
N LEU A 131 3.05 12.00 7.54
CA LEU A 131 3.80 11.75 8.79
C LEU A 131 5.32 11.64 8.57
N LYS A 132 5.82 11.94 7.36
CA LYS A 132 7.23 11.94 6.98
C LYS A 132 7.87 10.53 6.89
N TRP A 133 7.06 9.51 6.69
CA TRP A 133 7.60 8.21 6.32
C TRP A 133 8.16 8.25 4.90
N PRO A 134 9.34 7.67 4.67
CA PRO A 134 9.94 7.61 3.34
C PRO A 134 9.10 6.70 2.42
N HIS A 135 8.70 7.22 1.27
CA HIS A 135 7.86 6.47 0.32
C HIS A 135 8.56 5.22 -0.25
N ASN A 136 9.90 5.22 -0.34
CA ASN A 136 10.69 4.06 -0.78
C ASN A 136 10.68 2.88 0.22
N ARG A 137 10.03 3.03 1.38
CA ARG A 137 9.77 1.96 2.34
C ARG A 137 8.33 1.46 2.31
N MET A 138 7.58 1.86 1.30
CA MET A 138 6.18 1.48 1.12
C MET A 138 6.03 0.70 -0.18
N HIS A 139 5.23 -0.35 -0.15
CA HIS A 139 4.90 -1.16 -1.30
C HIS A 139 3.40 -1.40 -1.36
N LEU A 140 2.81 -1.14 -2.52
CA LEU A 140 1.46 -1.61 -2.80
C LEU A 140 1.55 -3.07 -3.23
N LEU A 141 0.98 -3.97 -2.44
CA LEU A 141 0.86 -5.37 -2.81
C LEU A 141 -0.54 -5.63 -3.37
N VAL A 142 -0.61 -6.18 -4.57
CA VAL A 142 -1.85 -6.63 -5.20
C VAL A 142 -1.77 -8.12 -5.45
N GLY A 143 -2.80 -8.86 -5.05
CA GLY A 143 -2.77 -10.32 -5.15
C GLY A 143 -4.06 -10.96 -4.66
N TYR A 144 -3.95 -12.15 -4.10
CA TYR A 144 -5.06 -12.90 -3.57
C TYR A 144 -4.96 -13.07 -2.06
N LEU A 145 -5.96 -12.60 -1.34
CA LEU A 145 -6.18 -12.90 0.07
C LEU A 145 -6.96 -14.21 0.17
N THR A 146 -6.46 -15.17 0.94
CA THR A 146 -7.16 -16.44 1.18
C THR A 146 -7.71 -16.45 2.59
N GLU A 147 -9.02 -16.27 2.71
CA GLU A 147 -9.75 -16.37 3.97
C GLU A 147 -10.88 -17.40 3.87
N ARG A 148 -11.04 -18.23 4.91
CA ARG A 148 -12.08 -19.28 4.98
C ARG A 148 -12.15 -20.18 3.74
N GLY A 149 -10.99 -20.46 3.13
CA GLY A 149 -10.90 -21.31 1.93
C GLY A 149 -11.29 -20.64 0.61
N LYS A 150 -11.58 -19.35 0.61
CA LYS A 150 -11.82 -18.55 -0.60
C LYS A 150 -10.65 -17.62 -0.87
N ALA A 151 -10.26 -17.51 -2.14
CA ALA A 151 -9.26 -16.56 -2.61
C ALA A 151 -9.97 -15.41 -3.30
N GLU A 152 -9.74 -14.19 -2.80
CA GLU A 152 -10.33 -12.96 -3.33
C GLU A 152 -9.23 -11.99 -3.74
N SER A 153 -9.43 -11.25 -4.84
CA SER A 153 -8.51 -10.19 -5.25
C SER A 153 -8.45 -9.13 -4.17
N HIS A 154 -7.24 -8.70 -3.81
CA HIS A 154 -7.07 -7.77 -2.72
C HIS A 154 -5.80 -6.94 -2.88
N ALA A 155 -5.84 -5.70 -2.38
CA ALA A 155 -4.70 -4.82 -2.28
C ALA A 155 -4.41 -4.48 -0.81
N VAL A 156 -3.12 -4.40 -0.45
CA VAL A 156 -2.68 -4.02 0.89
C VAL A 156 -1.42 -3.17 0.82
N LEU A 157 -1.20 -2.35 1.84
CA LEU A 157 0.02 -1.60 2.00
C LEU A 157 1.01 -2.39 2.86
N LEU A 158 2.20 -2.67 2.31
CA LEU A 158 3.34 -3.16 3.05
C LEU A 158 4.26 -1.98 3.36
N VAL A 159 4.72 -1.90 4.59
CA VAL A 159 5.61 -0.83 5.08
C VAL A 159 6.81 -1.43 5.79
N GLU A 160 8.00 -0.92 5.50
CA GLU A 160 9.23 -1.26 6.20
C GLU A 160 9.61 -0.17 7.19
N ASN A 161 9.88 -0.52 8.45
CA ASN A 161 10.35 0.42 9.46
C ASN A 161 11.87 0.68 9.35
N ARG A 162 12.40 1.57 10.18
CA ARG A 162 13.85 1.90 10.18
C ARG A 162 14.76 0.72 10.56
N LYS A 163 14.20 -0.33 11.17
CA LYS A 163 14.94 -1.54 11.52
C LYS A 163 14.90 -2.60 10.42
N GLY A 164 14.26 -2.32 9.28
CA GLY A 164 14.03 -3.28 8.20
C GLY A 164 12.95 -4.32 8.51
N GLU A 165 12.11 -4.06 9.51
CA GLU A 165 10.99 -4.94 9.83
C GLU A 165 9.78 -4.57 8.98
N GLN A 166 9.13 -5.58 8.38
CA GLN A 166 8.01 -5.42 7.47
C GLN A 166 6.67 -5.65 8.14
N PHE A 167 5.72 -4.80 7.77
CA PHE A 167 4.37 -4.78 8.30
C PHE A 167 3.36 -4.65 7.16
N ILE A 168 2.31 -5.46 7.18
CA ILE A 168 1.17 -5.34 6.28
C ILE A 168 0.04 -4.64 7.03
N LEU A 169 -0.42 -3.53 6.49
CA LEU A 169 -1.58 -2.78 6.97
C LEU A 169 -2.81 -3.29 6.24
N ARG A 170 -3.65 -4.05 6.96
CA ARG A 170 -4.84 -4.69 6.38
C ARG A 170 -5.95 -3.68 6.14
N SER A 171 -6.67 -3.80 5.01
CA SER A 171 -7.73 -2.84 4.63
C SER A 171 -9.07 -3.09 5.32
N ILE A 172 -9.33 -4.30 5.79
CA ILE A 172 -10.65 -4.68 6.35
C ILE A 172 -10.63 -4.80 7.87
N THR A 173 -9.46 -5.10 8.46
CA THR A 173 -9.32 -5.27 9.91
C THR A 173 -8.25 -4.35 10.46
N ASN A 174 -8.34 -4.02 11.75
CA ASN A 174 -7.39 -3.13 12.40
C ASN A 174 -6.01 -3.77 12.65
N ASP A 175 -5.84 -5.05 12.28
CA ASP A 175 -4.59 -5.75 12.49
C ASP A 175 -3.48 -5.23 11.57
N VAL A 176 -2.31 -5.02 12.15
CA VAL A 176 -1.05 -4.89 11.43
C VAL A 176 -0.25 -6.17 11.64
N VAL A 177 0.05 -6.88 10.57
CA VAL A 177 0.62 -8.22 10.62
C VAL A 177 1.99 -8.30 9.93
N ARG A 178 2.79 -9.30 10.29
CA ARG A 178 4.01 -9.62 9.56
C ARG A 178 3.66 -10.39 8.28
N PRO A 179 4.42 -10.24 7.17
CA PRO A 179 4.12 -10.94 5.90
C PRO A 179 3.90 -12.44 6.06
N GLY A 180 4.73 -13.15 6.80
CA GLY A 180 4.61 -14.59 7.05
C GLY A 180 3.36 -15.04 7.85
N HIS A 181 2.65 -14.11 8.48
CA HIS A 181 1.40 -14.39 9.22
C HIS A 181 0.14 -13.97 8.48
N PHE A 182 0.28 -13.60 7.20
CA PHE A 182 -0.83 -13.15 6.37
C PHE A 182 -0.99 -14.09 5.16
N LYS A 183 -2.13 -14.75 5.03
CA LYS A 183 -2.42 -15.67 3.93
C LYS A 183 -2.70 -14.91 2.63
N PHE A 184 -1.69 -14.25 2.14
CA PHE A 184 -1.75 -13.42 0.95
C PHE A 184 -0.75 -13.93 -0.09
N THR A 185 -1.21 -14.11 -1.32
CA THR A 185 -0.36 -14.47 -2.46
C THR A 185 -0.22 -13.25 -3.35
N PRO A 186 0.90 -12.51 -3.29
CA PRO A 186 1.09 -11.35 -4.12
C PRO A 186 1.28 -11.77 -5.59
N ILE A 187 0.66 -11.00 -6.49
CA ILE A 187 0.89 -11.05 -7.94
C ILE A 187 1.79 -9.90 -8.34
N TYR A 188 1.55 -8.74 -7.72
CA TYR A 188 2.32 -7.52 -7.91
C TYR A 188 2.79 -6.97 -6.58
N ALA A 189 4.03 -6.51 -6.55
CA ALA A 189 4.57 -5.65 -5.51
C ALA A 189 5.16 -4.42 -6.18
N VAL A 190 4.65 -3.26 -5.86
CA VAL A 190 5.04 -1.98 -6.47
C VAL A 190 5.62 -1.09 -5.41
N ASP A 191 6.89 -0.74 -5.54
CA ASP A 191 7.55 0.17 -4.61
C ASP A 191 7.33 1.66 -4.94
N GLY A 192 7.90 2.54 -4.13
CA GLY A 192 7.82 3.98 -4.32
C GLY A 192 8.68 4.56 -5.45
N GLU A 193 9.45 3.74 -6.15
CA GLU A 193 10.36 4.18 -7.20
C GLU A 193 10.20 3.39 -8.50
N GLY A 194 9.58 2.24 -8.45
CA GLY A 194 9.41 1.39 -9.60
C GLY A 194 8.51 0.18 -9.34
N THR A 195 8.42 -0.67 -10.32
CA THR A 195 7.56 -1.85 -10.26
C THR A 195 8.42 -3.09 -10.03
N ILE A 196 8.19 -3.75 -8.90
CA ILE A 196 8.66 -5.11 -8.67
C ILE A 196 7.47 -6.03 -8.95
N ILE A 197 7.61 -6.90 -9.94
CA ILE A 197 6.54 -7.81 -10.31
C ILE A 197 6.88 -9.18 -9.75
N VAL A 198 5.97 -9.72 -8.94
CA VAL A 198 6.14 -10.99 -8.27
C VAL A 198 5.25 -12.03 -8.92
N LYS A 199 5.81 -13.16 -9.31
CA LYS A 199 5.08 -14.29 -9.87
C LYS A 199 4.50 -15.16 -8.74
N PRO A 200 3.27 -15.67 -8.89
CA PRO A 200 2.81 -16.74 -8.00
C PRO A 200 3.74 -17.97 -8.10
N PRO A 201 3.89 -18.72 -7.01
CA PRO A 201 4.70 -19.93 -7.01
C PRO A 201 4.19 -20.90 -8.09
N LYS A 202 5.12 -21.58 -8.79
CA LYS A 202 4.76 -22.65 -9.72
C LYS A 202 3.94 -23.68 -8.93
N LYS A 203 2.74 -24.00 -9.41
CA LYS A 203 2.02 -25.16 -8.90
C LYS A 203 2.85 -26.40 -9.25
N ASN A 204 3.40 -27.06 -8.24
CA ASN A 204 3.97 -28.41 -8.37
C ASN A 204 2.86 -29.41 -8.69
#